data_66c23c9b18859c56522527259cc099cb
#
_entry.id   66c23c9b18859c56522527259cc099cb
#
_cell.length_a   1.000
_cell.length_b   1.000
_cell.length_c   1.000
_cell.angle_alpha   90.00
_cell.angle_beta   90.00
_cell.angle_gamma   90.00
#
_symmetry.space_group_name_H-M   'P 1'
#
loop_
_entity.id
_entity.type
_entity.pdbx_description
1 polymer ?
#
loop_
_entity_poly.entity_id
_entity_poly.type
_entity_poly.pdbx_seq_one_letter_code
_entity_poly.pdbx_strand_id
1 'polypeptide(L)'
;ILNRIEIAYNYKKYGSVESGGYIWHTTGSGKTLTSFKTARLASKLPYIDKVLFVVDRKDLDYQTMKEYDRFEKGAANGNTSTQVLQRQLEDRDAKGNPHTYKIIITTIQKLALFVARNKGHEIFQKHVVLIFDECHRSQFGDMHEDITKYFKNYHLFGFTGTPIFAANASTRGKPTLKTTPQAFGGEPDANGKKVLPLHTYTIVDAINDNNVLPFRIDYVDTVNRKAGIGDKQVKAIDTEKALADPRRVKEIVKY
;
A
#
# COMPACT_ATOMS: atom_id res chain seq x y z
N ILE A 1 -13.27 -6.81 3.64
CA ILE A 1 -12.01 -7.52 3.94
C ILE A 1 -12.30 -8.82 4.71
N LEU A 2 -12.95 -8.76 5.88
CA LEU A 2 -13.17 -9.97 6.71
C LEU A 2 -13.90 -11.07 5.94
N ASN A 3 -15.00 -10.75 5.27
CA ASN A 3 -15.71 -11.71 4.41
C ASN A 3 -14.80 -12.34 3.35
N ARG A 4 -13.87 -11.55 2.78
CA ARG A 4 -12.91 -12.07 1.81
C ARG A 4 -11.94 -13.07 2.46
N ILE A 5 -11.46 -12.79 3.68
CA ILE A 5 -10.60 -13.70 4.45
C ILE A 5 -11.36 -15.01 4.72
N GLU A 6 -12.61 -14.93 5.22
CA GLU A 6 -13.43 -16.09 5.54
C GLU A 6 -13.74 -16.94 4.30
N ILE A 7 -14.15 -16.31 3.21
CA ILE A 7 -14.42 -17.00 1.94
C ILE A 7 -13.15 -17.71 1.46
N ALA A 8 -12.04 -16.99 1.40
CA ALA A 8 -10.77 -17.56 0.92
C ALA A 8 -10.28 -18.69 1.83
N TYR A 9 -10.47 -18.58 3.15
CA TYR A 9 -10.15 -19.65 4.10
C TYR A 9 -11.00 -20.89 3.88
N ASN A 10 -12.32 -20.73 3.79
CA ASN A 10 -13.27 -21.84 3.62
C ASN A 10 -13.06 -22.59 2.30
N TYR A 11 -12.71 -21.88 1.22
CA TYR A 11 -12.44 -22.47 -0.09
C TYR A 11 -10.94 -22.80 -0.33
N LYS A 12 -10.07 -22.65 0.69
CA LYS A 12 -8.61 -22.90 0.62
C LYS A 12 -7.93 -22.13 -0.52
N LYS A 13 -8.37 -20.91 -0.80
CA LYS A 13 -7.85 -20.02 -1.86
C LYS A 13 -6.86 -18.97 -1.34
N TYR A 14 -6.28 -19.18 -0.18
CA TYR A 14 -5.24 -18.29 0.38
C TYR A 14 -3.89 -18.51 -0.34
N GLY A 15 -2.93 -17.58 -0.12
CA GLY A 15 -1.62 -17.62 -0.76
C GLY A 15 -1.60 -17.12 -2.21
N SER A 16 -2.64 -16.38 -2.61
CA SER A 16 -2.75 -15.76 -3.93
C SER A 16 -3.45 -14.41 -3.86
N VAL A 17 -3.43 -13.64 -4.95
CA VAL A 17 -4.16 -12.38 -5.07
C VAL A 17 -5.69 -12.54 -4.98
N GLU A 18 -6.21 -13.74 -5.24
CA GLU A 18 -7.64 -14.05 -5.12
C GLU A 18 -8.13 -13.99 -3.67
N SER A 19 -7.25 -14.21 -2.70
CA SER A 19 -7.55 -14.13 -1.27
C SER A 19 -7.42 -12.72 -0.69
N GLY A 20 -7.12 -11.75 -1.54
CA GLY A 20 -6.83 -10.38 -1.16
C GLY A 20 -7.73 -9.36 -1.83
N GLY A 21 -7.22 -8.15 -1.92
CA GLY A 21 -7.86 -7.03 -2.61
C GLY A 21 -7.28 -5.69 -2.18
N TYR A 22 -7.72 -4.63 -2.84
CA TYR A 22 -7.31 -3.28 -2.46
C TYR A 22 -8.51 -2.39 -2.10
N ILE A 23 -8.23 -1.41 -1.26
CA ILE A 23 -9.18 -0.41 -0.77
C ILE A 23 -8.72 0.95 -1.30
N TRP A 24 -9.58 1.59 -2.07
CA TRP A 24 -9.32 2.91 -2.62
C TRP A 24 -9.98 3.98 -1.77
N HIS A 25 -9.24 4.52 -0.84
CA HIS A 25 -9.68 5.58 0.06
C HIS A 25 -8.77 6.79 -0.06
N THR A 26 -9.35 7.98 -0.26
CA THR A 26 -8.60 9.24 -0.32
C THR A 26 -7.92 9.59 1.00
N THR A 27 -7.00 10.53 0.99
CA THR A 27 -6.42 11.09 2.22
C THR A 27 -7.50 11.76 3.07
N GLY A 28 -7.43 11.62 4.39
CA GLY A 28 -8.45 12.16 5.31
C GLY A 28 -9.70 11.30 5.45
N SER A 29 -9.87 10.22 4.69
CA SER A 29 -11.04 9.33 4.72
C SER A 29 -11.09 8.32 5.88
N GLY A 30 -10.13 8.38 6.81
CA GLY A 30 -10.04 7.41 7.90
C GLY A 30 -9.36 6.07 7.53
N LYS A 31 -8.47 6.05 6.52
CA LYS A 31 -7.71 4.85 6.15
C LYS A 31 -7.05 4.16 7.34
N THR A 32 -6.37 4.92 8.19
CA THR A 32 -5.66 4.41 9.36
C THR A 32 -6.62 3.73 10.35
N LEU A 33 -7.78 4.33 10.61
CA LEU A 33 -8.79 3.72 11.46
C LEU A 33 -9.36 2.43 10.85
N THR A 34 -9.65 2.45 9.55
CA THR A 34 -10.17 1.30 8.81
C THR A 34 -9.17 0.15 8.79
N SER A 35 -7.89 0.44 8.55
CA SER A 35 -6.81 -0.54 8.53
C SER A 35 -6.56 -1.14 9.92
N PHE A 36 -6.56 -0.29 10.97
CA PHE A 36 -6.50 -0.75 12.36
C PHE A 36 -7.66 -1.68 12.73
N LYS A 37 -8.89 -1.26 12.45
CA LYS A 37 -10.07 -2.06 12.71
C LYS A 37 -10.00 -3.41 11.98
N THR A 38 -9.56 -3.40 10.73
CA THR A 38 -9.34 -4.61 9.94
C THR A 38 -8.29 -5.53 10.60
N ALA A 39 -7.12 -5.00 10.95
CA ALA A 39 -6.06 -5.75 11.61
C ALA A 39 -6.54 -6.36 12.94
N ARG A 40 -7.25 -5.56 13.74
CA ARG A 40 -7.78 -5.97 15.03
C ARG A 40 -8.85 -7.07 14.93
N LEU A 41 -9.74 -6.99 13.97
CA LEU A 41 -10.76 -8.02 13.74
C LEU A 41 -10.15 -9.28 13.12
N ALA A 42 -9.26 -9.14 12.16
CA ALA A 42 -8.56 -10.28 11.56
C ALA A 42 -7.71 -11.04 12.59
N SER A 43 -7.03 -10.34 13.51
CA SER A 43 -6.23 -10.97 14.56
C SER A 43 -7.03 -11.80 15.57
N LYS A 44 -8.36 -11.64 15.61
CA LYS A 44 -9.27 -12.42 16.47
C LYS A 44 -9.76 -13.70 15.78
N LEU A 45 -9.57 -13.85 14.49
CA LEU A 45 -9.95 -15.08 13.78
C LEU A 45 -9.05 -16.23 14.27
N PRO A 46 -9.63 -17.38 14.65
CA PRO A 46 -8.87 -18.45 15.31
C PRO A 46 -7.82 -19.10 14.42
N TYR A 47 -8.00 -19.01 13.11
CA TYR A 47 -7.08 -19.57 12.11
C TYR A 47 -6.02 -18.55 11.62
N ILE A 48 -6.04 -17.30 12.08
CA ILE A 48 -5.01 -16.31 11.75
C ILE A 48 -3.96 -16.27 12.86
N ASP A 49 -2.74 -16.61 12.51
CA ASP A 49 -1.59 -16.57 13.40
C ASP A 49 -1.11 -15.15 13.67
N LYS A 50 -0.93 -14.36 12.61
CA LYS A 50 -0.40 -13.00 12.69
C LYS A 50 -1.02 -12.06 11.65
N VAL A 51 -1.07 -10.79 11.99
CA VAL A 51 -1.36 -9.70 11.07
C VAL A 51 -0.12 -8.82 10.94
N LEU A 52 0.43 -8.68 9.73
CA LEU A 52 1.57 -7.84 9.43
C LEU A 52 1.08 -6.57 8.72
N PHE A 53 1.19 -5.45 9.41
CA PHE A 53 0.89 -4.14 8.82
C PHE A 53 2.18 -3.54 8.26
N VAL A 54 2.24 -3.40 6.95
CA VAL A 54 3.46 -3.05 6.22
C VAL A 54 3.35 -1.63 5.69
N VAL A 55 4.22 -0.76 6.16
CA VAL A 55 4.34 0.63 5.72
C VAL A 55 5.57 0.85 4.85
N ASP A 56 5.54 1.89 4.03
CA ASP A 56 6.63 2.20 3.11
C ASP A 56 7.86 2.81 3.82
N ARG A 57 7.66 3.71 4.79
CA ARG A 57 8.73 4.49 5.41
C ARG A 57 8.79 4.34 6.92
N LYS A 58 10.00 4.47 7.48
CA LYS A 58 10.24 4.42 8.93
C LYS A 58 9.44 5.46 9.71
N ASP A 59 9.27 6.66 9.17
CA ASP A 59 8.51 7.72 9.83
C ASP A 59 7.03 7.38 9.94
N LEU A 60 6.48 6.67 8.91
CA LEU A 60 5.12 6.18 8.92
C LEU A 60 4.91 5.03 9.93
N ASP A 61 5.92 4.18 10.15
CA ASP A 61 5.91 3.13 11.17
C ASP A 61 5.59 3.73 12.56
N TYR A 62 6.31 4.79 12.96
CA TYR A 62 6.09 5.46 14.24
C TYR A 62 4.73 6.21 14.32
N GLN A 63 4.34 6.90 13.25
CA GLN A 63 3.06 7.59 13.20
C GLN A 63 1.88 6.61 13.27
N THR A 64 1.95 5.52 12.51
CA THR A 64 0.95 4.46 12.52
C THR A 64 0.83 3.82 13.91
N MET A 65 1.96 3.58 14.59
CA MET A 65 1.95 3.08 15.97
C MET A 65 1.24 4.03 16.92
N LYS A 66 1.56 5.34 16.87
CA LYS A 66 0.89 6.33 17.69
C LYS A 66 -0.62 6.39 17.46
N GLU A 67 -1.05 6.29 16.20
CA GLU A 67 -2.46 6.31 15.87
C GLU A 67 -3.15 5.02 16.33
N TYR A 68 -2.51 3.87 16.17
CA TYR A 68 -3.05 2.61 16.65
C TYR A 68 -3.17 2.59 18.19
N ASP A 69 -2.17 3.13 18.91
CA ASP A 69 -2.20 3.26 20.37
C ASP A 69 -3.29 4.23 20.87
N ARG A 70 -3.71 5.20 20.04
CA ARG A 70 -4.88 6.06 20.35
C ARG A 70 -6.19 5.29 20.28
N PHE A 71 -6.29 4.29 19.41
CA PHE A 71 -7.50 3.47 19.29
C PHE A 71 -7.53 2.35 20.34
N GLU A 72 -6.41 1.68 20.57
CA GLU A 72 -6.26 0.62 21.57
C GLU A 72 -4.78 0.45 21.92
N LYS A 73 -4.39 0.93 23.10
CA LYS A 73 -2.99 0.90 23.55
C LYS A 73 -2.45 -0.53 23.62
N GLY A 74 -1.30 -0.76 22.98
CA GLY A 74 -0.63 -2.06 23.00
C GLY A 74 -1.26 -3.12 22.08
N ALA A 75 -2.28 -2.77 21.28
CA ALA A 75 -2.91 -3.71 20.36
C ALA A 75 -1.99 -4.11 19.19
N ALA A 76 -1.03 -3.25 18.84
CA ALA A 76 -0.05 -3.50 17.78
C ALA A 76 1.36 -3.24 18.28
N ASN A 77 2.36 -3.84 17.62
CA ASN A 77 3.75 -3.77 18.02
C ASN A 77 4.64 -3.37 16.85
N GLY A 78 5.30 -2.23 16.97
CA GLY A 78 6.32 -1.77 16.03
C GLY A 78 7.68 -2.43 16.28
N ASN A 79 8.61 -2.23 15.35
CA ASN A 79 9.97 -2.74 15.48
C ASN A 79 11.00 -1.69 15.02
N THR A 80 12.07 -1.54 15.80
CA THR A 80 13.16 -0.61 15.53
C THR A 80 14.22 -1.21 14.59
N SER A 81 14.31 -2.53 14.52
CA SER A 81 15.27 -3.27 13.70
C SER A 81 14.73 -4.57 13.16
N THR A 82 15.41 -5.17 12.19
CA THR A 82 15.10 -6.49 11.65
C THR A 82 15.20 -7.59 12.73
N GLN A 83 16.11 -7.45 13.69
CA GLN A 83 16.25 -8.40 14.80
C GLN A 83 15.05 -8.33 15.75
N VAL A 84 14.51 -7.14 16.02
CA VAL A 84 13.26 -6.98 16.81
C VAL A 84 12.10 -7.59 16.04
N LEU A 85 11.99 -7.33 14.73
CA LEU A 85 10.96 -7.95 13.88
C LEU A 85 11.05 -9.47 13.95
N GLN A 86 12.25 -10.06 13.84
CA GLN A 86 12.44 -11.51 13.92
C GLN A 86 11.92 -12.07 15.25
N ARG A 87 12.31 -11.50 16.38
CA ARG A 87 11.81 -11.93 17.70
C ARG A 87 10.28 -11.85 17.82
N GLN A 88 9.68 -10.79 17.29
CA GLN A 88 8.22 -10.64 17.28
C GLN A 88 7.55 -11.72 16.39
N LEU A 89 8.14 -12.06 15.26
CA LEU A 89 7.65 -13.14 14.39
C LEU A 89 7.79 -14.52 15.05
N GLU A 90 8.82 -14.71 15.87
CA GLU A 90 9.09 -15.92 16.67
C GLU A 90 8.33 -15.97 18.00
N ASP A 91 7.47 -14.97 18.29
CA ASP A 91 6.75 -14.86 19.57
C ASP A 91 7.69 -14.83 20.79
N ARG A 92 8.77 -14.01 20.72
CA ARG A 92 9.74 -13.82 21.81
C ARG A 92 9.85 -12.36 22.21
N ASP A 93 9.87 -12.10 23.52
CA ASP A 93 10.12 -10.76 24.09
C ASP A 93 11.61 -10.34 23.95
N ALA A 94 11.95 -9.17 24.48
CA ALA A 94 13.33 -8.67 24.46
C ALA A 94 14.33 -9.54 25.27
N LYS A 95 13.82 -10.33 26.22
CA LYS A 95 14.61 -11.24 27.05
C LYS A 95 14.63 -12.67 26.51
N GLY A 96 13.92 -12.93 25.39
CA GLY A 96 13.78 -14.26 24.77
C GLY A 96 12.68 -15.14 25.34
N ASN A 97 11.87 -14.63 26.28
CA ASN A 97 10.74 -15.39 26.82
C ASN A 97 9.58 -15.47 25.82
N PRO A 98 8.73 -16.51 25.91
CA PRO A 98 7.52 -16.59 25.07
C PRO A 98 6.61 -15.38 25.27
N HIS A 99 6.23 -14.72 24.16
CA HIS A 99 5.32 -13.59 24.14
C HIS A 99 4.62 -13.47 22.79
N THR A 100 3.30 -13.51 22.79
CA THR A 100 2.52 -13.51 21.55
C THR A 100 2.33 -12.10 20.97
N TYR A 101 2.77 -11.90 19.75
CA TYR A 101 2.56 -10.69 18.98
C TYR A 101 1.56 -10.96 17.84
N LYS A 102 0.30 -10.56 18.02
CA LYS A 102 -0.76 -10.79 17.02
C LYS A 102 -0.73 -9.78 15.88
N ILE A 103 -0.47 -8.50 16.16
CA ILE A 103 -0.41 -7.43 15.17
C ILE A 103 0.99 -6.81 15.22
N ILE A 104 1.71 -6.88 14.11
CA ILE A 104 3.08 -6.36 13.99
C ILE A 104 3.09 -5.29 12.90
N ILE A 105 3.52 -4.07 13.24
CA ILE A 105 3.73 -2.98 12.28
C ILE A 105 5.20 -2.96 11.90
N THR A 106 5.49 -3.00 10.61
CA THR A 106 6.87 -3.02 10.09
C THR A 106 6.98 -2.28 8.77
N THR A 107 8.20 -1.95 8.37
CA THR A 107 8.44 -1.41 7.03
C THR A 107 8.67 -2.52 6.02
N ILE A 108 8.34 -2.26 4.75
CA ILE A 108 8.57 -3.23 3.67
C ILE A 108 10.05 -3.63 3.57
N GLN A 109 10.97 -2.68 3.80
CA GLN A 109 12.41 -2.92 3.74
C GLN A 109 12.86 -3.90 4.85
N LYS A 110 12.36 -3.73 6.08
CA LYS A 110 12.67 -4.67 7.18
C LYS A 110 12.14 -6.05 6.90
N LEU A 111 10.89 -6.13 6.39
CA LEU A 111 10.26 -7.41 6.06
C LEU A 111 10.98 -8.11 4.90
N ALA A 112 11.31 -7.40 3.83
CA ALA A 112 12.06 -7.94 2.69
C ALA A 112 13.46 -8.44 3.12
N LEU A 113 14.16 -7.68 3.96
CA LEU A 113 15.46 -8.07 4.50
C LEU A 113 15.36 -9.31 5.39
N PHE A 114 14.33 -9.40 6.22
CA PHE A 114 14.06 -10.59 7.02
C PHE A 114 13.84 -11.82 6.12
N VAL A 115 12.98 -11.69 5.12
CA VAL A 115 12.69 -12.76 4.15
C VAL A 115 13.96 -13.22 3.44
N ALA A 116 14.78 -12.30 2.94
CA ALA A 116 16.01 -12.61 2.23
C ALA A 116 17.01 -13.41 3.09
N ARG A 117 17.08 -13.13 4.40
CA ARG A 117 18.01 -13.76 5.34
C ARG A 117 17.50 -15.08 5.92
N ASN A 118 16.19 -15.29 5.95
CA ASN A 118 15.57 -16.39 6.71
C ASN A 118 14.64 -17.25 5.83
N LYS A 119 15.08 -17.65 4.65
CA LYS A 119 14.27 -18.33 3.61
C LYS A 119 13.53 -19.60 4.06
N GLY A 120 13.99 -20.26 5.10
CA GLY A 120 13.38 -21.47 5.68
C GLY A 120 12.59 -21.24 6.97
N HIS A 121 12.33 -19.99 7.35
CA HIS A 121 11.72 -19.68 8.64
C HIS A 121 10.27 -20.19 8.71
N GLU A 122 9.88 -20.72 9.90
CA GLU A 122 8.56 -21.32 10.14
C GLU A 122 7.38 -20.36 9.92
N ILE A 123 7.59 -19.03 10.07
CA ILE A 123 6.56 -18.01 9.86
C ILE A 123 5.95 -18.09 8.46
N PHE A 124 6.70 -18.54 7.45
CA PHE A 124 6.23 -18.64 6.08
C PHE A 124 5.18 -19.73 5.87
N GLN A 125 5.03 -20.64 6.83
CA GLN A 125 3.99 -21.68 6.84
C GLN A 125 2.78 -21.28 7.69
N LYS A 126 2.92 -20.26 8.54
CA LYS A 126 1.81 -19.74 9.37
C LYS A 126 0.78 -19.00 8.52
N HIS A 127 -0.46 -18.95 8.99
CA HIS A 127 -1.53 -18.24 8.30
C HIS A 127 -1.51 -16.76 8.67
N VAL A 128 -1.18 -15.89 7.73
CA VAL A 128 -0.94 -14.48 7.98
C VAL A 128 -1.85 -13.57 7.13
N VAL A 129 -2.18 -12.41 7.69
CA VAL A 129 -2.80 -11.32 6.94
C VAL A 129 -1.76 -10.24 6.72
N LEU A 130 -1.49 -9.90 5.47
CA LEU A 130 -0.59 -8.84 5.05
C LEU A 130 -1.41 -7.62 4.66
N ILE A 131 -1.23 -6.51 5.34
CA ILE A 131 -1.89 -5.22 5.04
C ILE A 131 -0.81 -4.22 4.66
N PHE A 132 -0.88 -3.72 3.43
CA PHE A 132 0.06 -2.72 2.91
C PHE A 132 -0.60 -1.34 2.89
N ASP A 133 -0.01 -0.37 3.57
CA ASP A 133 -0.42 1.02 3.48
C ASP A 133 0.31 1.74 2.35
N GLU A 134 -0.35 2.75 1.74
CA GLU A 134 0.14 3.49 0.57
C GLU A 134 0.68 2.55 -0.53
N CYS A 135 -0.07 1.50 -0.82
CA CYS A 135 0.35 0.36 -1.65
C CYS A 135 0.63 0.69 -3.13
N HIS A 136 0.34 1.92 -3.56
CA HIS A 136 0.63 2.41 -4.91
C HIS A 136 2.11 2.74 -5.17
N ARG A 137 2.94 2.78 -4.15
CA ARG A 137 4.34 3.20 -4.31
C ARG A 137 5.12 2.17 -5.12
N SER A 138 5.86 2.66 -6.13
CA SER A 138 6.56 1.82 -7.11
C SER A 138 7.55 0.82 -6.52
N GLN A 139 8.10 1.13 -5.35
CA GLN A 139 9.04 0.26 -4.65
C GLN A 139 8.40 -0.99 -4.03
N PHE A 140 7.07 -1.09 -3.99
CA PHE A 140 6.39 -2.31 -3.59
C PHE A 140 6.50 -3.44 -4.64
N GLY A 141 6.76 -3.15 -5.91
CA GLY A 141 6.82 -4.14 -6.98
C GLY A 141 7.73 -5.33 -6.65
N ASP A 142 9.05 -5.14 -6.71
CA ASP A 142 10.04 -6.24 -6.51
C ASP A 142 9.99 -6.79 -5.07
N MET A 143 9.96 -5.92 -4.05
CA MET A 143 9.91 -6.37 -2.64
C MET A 143 8.60 -7.09 -2.30
N HIS A 144 7.50 -6.68 -2.89
CA HIS A 144 6.22 -7.34 -2.73
C HIS A 144 6.25 -8.76 -3.30
N GLU A 145 6.79 -8.94 -4.51
CA GLU A 145 6.96 -10.26 -5.12
C GLU A 145 7.86 -11.16 -4.27
N ASP A 146 8.97 -10.63 -3.75
CA ASP A 146 9.88 -11.38 -2.88
C ASP A 146 9.18 -11.82 -1.58
N ILE A 147 8.36 -10.95 -0.95
CA ILE A 147 7.64 -11.29 0.26
C ILE A 147 6.60 -12.39 -0.02
N THR A 148 5.74 -12.20 -1.02
CA THR A 148 4.65 -13.14 -1.32
C THR A 148 5.13 -14.49 -1.83
N LYS A 149 6.32 -14.56 -2.41
CA LYS A 149 6.96 -15.83 -2.83
C LYS A 149 7.23 -16.78 -1.67
N TYR A 150 7.58 -16.28 -0.49
CA TYR A 150 7.94 -17.10 0.66
C TYR A 150 6.76 -17.44 1.55
N PHE A 151 5.87 -16.50 1.82
CA PHE A 151 4.64 -16.80 2.57
C PHE A 151 3.73 -17.74 1.77
N LYS A 152 3.23 -18.80 2.38
CA LYS A 152 2.39 -19.82 1.71
C LYS A 152 0.91 -19.64 2.01
N ASN A 153 0.59 -19.28 3.24
CA ASN A 153 -0.77 -19.15 3.71
C ASN A 153 -1.04 -17.69 4.07
N TYR A 154 -1.34 -16.84 3.07
CA TYR A 154 -1.55 -15.42 3.33
C TYR A 154 -2.81 -14.87 2.67
N HIS A 155 -3.33 -13.82 3.27
CA HIS A 155 -4.31 -12.90 2.67
C HIS A 155 -3.62 -11.54 2.49
N LEU A 156 -3.83 -10.89 1.37
CA LEU A 156 -3.07 -9.71 0.98
C LEU A 156 -4.01 -8.54 0.70
N PHE A 157 -3.89 -7.46 1.47
CA PHE A 157 -4.72 -6.27 1.31
C PHE A 157 -3.87 -5.02 1.15
N GLY A 158 -4.26 -4.16 0.18
CA GLY A 158 -3.63 -2.87 -0.05
C GLY A 158 -4.57 -1.71 0.26
N PHE A 159 -4.09 -0.70 0.97
CA PHE A 159 -4.78 0.58 1.16
C PHE A 159 -4.07 1.66 0.36
N THR A 160 -4.82 2.48 -0.41
CA THR A 160 -4.24 3.56 -1.19
C THR A 160 -5.26 4.65 -1.49
N GLY A 161 -4.80 5.91 -1.54
CA GLY A 161 -5.58 7.03 -2.07
C GLY A 161 -5.44 7.21 -3.58
N THR A 162 -4.39 6.62 -4.18
CA THR A 162 -4.00 6.82 -5.58
C THR A 162 -3.62 5.48 -6.23
N PRO A 163 -4.58 4.60 -6.53
CA PRO A 163 -4.29 3.32 -7.16
C PRO A 163 -3.65 3.51 -8.55
N ILE A 164 -2.74 2.63 -8.90
CA ILE A 164 -2.11 2.58 -10.21
C ILE A 164 -2.93 1.68 -11.12
N PHE A 165 -3.45 2.22 -12.20
CA PHE A 165 -4.13 1.53 -13.27
C PHE A 165 -3.26 1.48 -14.54
N ALA A 166 -3.68 0.72 -15.56
CA ALA A 166 -2.93 0.60 -16.80
C ALA A 166 -2.64 1.95 -17.47
N ALA A 167 -3.56 2.92 -17.35
CA ALA A 167 -3.43 4.26 -17.94
C ALA A 167 -2.31 5.12 -17.29
N ASN A 168 -1.99 4.88 -16.02
CA ASN A 168 -0.97 5.64 -15.28
C ASN A 168 0.19 4.77 -14.76
N ALA A 169 0.28 3.52 -15.24
CA ALA A 169 1.37 2.63 -14.90
C ALA A 169 2.68 3.07 -15.56
N SER A 170 3.80 2.92 -14.84
CA SER A 170 5.13 3.21 -15.37
C SER A 170 5.46 2.28 -16.55
N THR A 171 6.04 2.84 -17.62
CA THR A 171 6.59 2.08 -18.73
C THR A 171 8.00 1.55 -18.45
N ARG A 172 8.64 2.01 -17.36
CA ARG A 172 9.99 1.61 -16.94
C ARG A 172 9.93 0.45 -15.93
N GLY A 173 10.92 -0.44 -15.97
CA GLY A 173 11.07 -1.56 -15.02
C GLY A 173 10.54 -2.89 -15.54
N LYS A 174 10.57 -3.91 -14.66
CA LYS A 174 10.09 -5.27 -14.98
C LYS A 174 8.57 -5.29 -15.21
N PRO A 175 8.07 -6.11 -16.14
CA PRO A 175 6.65 -6.06 -16.56
C PRO A 175 5.65 -6.68 -15.58
N THR A 176 6.06 -7.27 -14.47
CA THR A 176 5.24 -8.24 -13.73
C THR A 176 4.13 -7.64 -12.88
N LEU A 177 4.36 -6.58 -12.11
CA LEU A 177 3.31 -6.00 -11.25
C LEU A 177 3.24 -4.47 -11.43
N LYS A 178 2.59 -4.04 -12.51
CA LYS A 178 2.53 -2.60 -12.85
C LYS A 178 1.31 -1.88 -12.29
N THR A 179 0.28 -2.59 -11.91
CA THR A 179 -0.97 -1.99 -11.43
C THR A 179 -1.36 -2.50 -10.05
N THR A 180 -2.13 -1.68 -9.32
CA THR A 180 -2.64 -2.06 -8.00
C THR A 180 -3.52 -3.32 -8.06
N PRO A 181 -4.45 -3.47 -9.03
CA PRO A 181 -5.21 -4.72 -9.18
C PRO A 181 -4.36 -5.96 -9.43
N GLN A 182 -3.26 -5.85 -10.20
CA GLN A 182 -2.34 -6.97 -10.43
C GLN A 182 -1.60 -7.40 -9.15
N ALA A 183 -1.23 -6.43 -8.32
CA ALA A 183 -0.46 -6.69 -7.10
C ALA A 183 -1.32 -7.23 -5.95
N PHE A 184 -2.56 -6.76 -5.82
CA PHE A 184 -3.39 -7.01 -4.65
C PHE A 184 -4.67 -7.79 -4.94
N GLY A 185 -5.07 -7.92 -6.20
CA GLY A 185 -6.38 -8.49 -6.56
C GLY A 185 -7.53 -7.52 -6.25
N GLY A 186 -8.74 -8.06 -6.15
CA GLY A 186 -9.97 -7.32 -5.86
C GLY A 186 -11.22 -8.09 -6.29
N GLU A 187 -12.32 -7.37 -6.46
CA GLU A 187 -13.58 -7.95 -6.97
C GLU A 187 -13.60 -7.94 -8.51
N PRO A 188 -14.02 -9.03 -9.16
CA PRO A 188 -14.29 -8.98 -10.60
C PRO A 188 -15.46 -8.04 -10.90
N ASP A 189 -15.38 -7.30 -12.01
CA ASP A 189 -16.53 -6.56 -12.52
C ASP A 189 -17.64 -7.53 -13.02
N ALA A 190 -18.81 -6.98 -13.34
CA ALA A 190 -19.96 -7.77 -13.81
C ALA A 190 -19.64 -8.66 -15.03
N ASN A 191 -18.61 -8.34 -15.80
CA ASN A 191 -18.18 -9.07 -16.99
C ASN A 191 -16.95 -9.95 -16.76
N GLY A 192 -16.37 -9.94 -15.54
CA GLY A 192 -15.13 -10.63 -15.20
C GLY A 192 -13.88 -10.09 -15.90
N LYS A 193 -13.96 -8.92 -16.55
CA LYS A 193 -12.86 -8.34 -17.35
C LYS A 193 -11.96 -7.39 -16.57
N LYS A 194 -12.47 -6.77 -15.50
CA LYS A 194 -11.74 -5.81 -14.68
C LYS A 194 -11.75 -6.25 -13.22
N VAL A 195 -10.69 -5.92 -12.52
CA VAL A 195 -10.57 -6.13 -11.07
C VAL A 195 -10.82 -4.79 -10.37
N LEU A 196 -11.89 -4.73 -9.61
CA LEU A 196 -12.36 -3.55 -8.88
C LEU A 196 -11.83 -3.56 -7.44
N PRO A 197 -11.75 -2.39 -6.76
CA PRO A 197 -11.45 -2.34 -5.33
C PRO A 197 -12.54 -3.03 -4.51
N LEU A 198 -12.18 -3.56 -3.35
CA LEU A 198 -13.14 -4.11 -2.38
C LEU A 198 -14.04 -3.02 -1.79
N HIS A 199 -13.56 -1.80 -1.74
CA HIS A 199 -14.31 -0.62 -1.33
C HIS A 199 -13.67 0.64 -1.90
N THR A 200 -14.51 1.61 -2.24
CA THR A 200 -14.09 2.91 -2.80
C THR A 200 -14.66 4.04 -1.94
N TYR A 201 -13.80 4.99 -1.60
CA TYR A 201 -14.16 6.28 -1.02
C TYR A 201 -13.22 7.33 -1.60
N THR A 202 -13.66 7.98 -2.68
CA THR A 202 -12.85 8.90 -3.46
C THR A 202 -12.79 10.29 -2.84
N ILE A 203 -11.98 11.18 -3.42
CA ILE A 203 -11.95 12.59 -3.02
C ILE A 203 -13.31 13.28 -3.27
N VAL A 204 -14.05 12.85 -4.28
CA VAL A 204 -15.40 13.38 -4.58
C VAL A 204 -16.36 13.00 -3.46
N ASP A 205 -16.32 11.72 -3.02
CA ASP A 205 -17.15 11.26 -1.90
C ASP A 205 -16.81 12.04 -0.63
N ALA A 206 -15.52 12.24 -0.36
CA ALA A 206 -15.04 12.97 0.82
C ALA A 206 -15.42 14.47 0.82
N ILE A 207 -15.47 15.10 -0.35
CA ILE A 207 -15.95 16.49 -0.51
C ILE A 207 -17.47 16.55 -0.28
N ASN A 208 -18.21 15.62 -0.88
CA ASN A 208 -19.68 15.56 -0.71
C ASN A 208 -20.08 15.31 0.75
N ASP A 209 -19.31 14.53 1.48
CA ASP A 209 -19.51 14.27 2.91
C ASP A 209 -18.93 15.37 3.82
N ASN A 210 -18.38 16.45 3.27
CA ASN A 210 -17.71 17.55 3.99
C ASN A 210 -16.50 17.10 4.85
N ASN A 211 -15.89 15.99 4.56
CA ASN A 211 -14.68 15.50 5.22
C ASN A 211 -13.41 16.12 4.64
N VAL A 212 -13.48 16.64 3.41
CA VAL A 212 -12.38 17.31 2.70
C VAL A 212 -12.95 18.60 2.07
N LEU A 213 -12.20 19.68 2.14
CA LEU A 213 -12.58 20.93 1.50
C LEU A 213 -12.56 20.78 -0.03
N PRO A 214 -13.51 21.41 -0.75
CA PRO A 214 -13.48 21.45 -2.20
C PRO A 214 -12.24 22.22 -2.67
N PHE A 215 -11.73 21.87 -3.86
CA PHE A 215 -10.60 22.54 -4.47
C PHE A 215 -10.95 22.98 -5.90
N ARG A 216 -10.25 24.00 -6.36
CA ARG A 216 -10.29 24.47 -7.73
C ARG A 216 -8.95 24.18 -8.40
N ILE A 217 -9.00 23.77 -9.65
CA ILE A 217 -7.80 23.59 -10.47
C ILE A 217 -7.74 24.77 -11.46
N ASP A 218 -6.70 25.58 -11.32
CA ASP A 218 -6.41 26.65 -12.28
C ASP A 218 -5.23 26.18 -13.16
N TYR A 219 -5.48 26.14 -14.47
CA TYR A 219 -4.46 25.79 -15.45
C TYR A 219 -3.74 27.05 -15.89
N VAL A 220 -2.44 27.11 -15.64
CA VAL A 220 -1.59 28.21 -16.07
C VAL A 220 -0.67 27.73 -17.15
N ASP A 221 -0.81 28.26 -18.37
CA ASP A 221 0.13 27.99 -19.47
C ASP A 221 1.37 28.87 -19.30
N THR A 222 2.49 28.26 -18.92
CA THR A 222 3.77 28.94 -18.69
C THR A 222 4.69 28.86 -19.92
N VAL A 223 4.22 28.29 -21.02
CA VAL A 223 4.99 28.14 -22.27
C VAL A 223 4.27 28.88 -23.40
N ASN A 224 4.82 30.03 -23.82
CA ASN A 224 4.32 30.73 -24.99
C ASN A 224 4.67 29.94 -26.28
N ARG A 225 3.69 29.27 -26.86
CA ARG A 225 3.82 28.58 -28.14
C ARG A 225 3.57 29.55 -29.26
N LYS A 226 4.40 29.48 -30.33
CA LYS A 226 4.07 30.21 -31.56
C LYS A 226 2.81 29.61 -32.18
N ALA A 227 1.90 30.46 -32.62
CA ALA A 227 0.68 30.05 -33.29
C ALA A 227 0.96 29.10 -34.46
N GLY A 228 0.24 27.98 -34.52
CA GLY A 228 0.36 26.97 -35.56
C GLY A 228 1.33 25.82 -35.34
N ILE A 229 2.01 25.74 -34.17
CA ILE A 229 2.89 24.63 -33.83
C ILE A 229 2.16 23.67 -32.90
N GLY A 230 1.82 22.48 -33.40
CA GLY A 230 1.24 21.39 -32.59
C GLY A 230 2.33 20.56 -31.88
N ASP A 231 1.95 19.87 -30.81
CA ASP A 231 2.83 19.06 -29.94
C ASP A 231 3.68 18.02 -30.71
N LYS A 232 3.23 17.57 -31.88
CA LYS A 232 3.93 16.60 -32.72
C LYS A 232 5.03 17.20 -33.60
N GLN A 233 5.12 18.54 -33.71
CA GLN A 233 6.06 19.21 -34.66
C GLN A 233 7.34 19.69 -33.98
N VAL A 234 7.43 19.67 -32.67
CA VAL A 234 8.61 20.11 -31.93
C VAL A 234 9.50 18.90 -31.66
N LYS A 235 10.31 18.52 -32.67
CA LYS A 235 11.40 17.56 -32.46
C LYS A 235 12.50 18.26 -31.66
N ALA A 236 12.91 17.69 -30.52
CA ALA A 236 14.04 18.09 -29.68
C ALA A 236 13.92 19.43 -28.93
N ILE A 237 12.83 19.65 -28.21
CA ILE A 237 12.92 20.51 -27.02
C ILE A 237 13.66 19.70 -25.98
N ASP A 238 14.80 20.19 -25.51
CA ASP A 238 15.42 19.75 -24.28
C ASP A 238 14.46 20.13 -23.13
N THR A 239 13.66 19.16 -22.69
CA THR A 239 12.59 19.37 -21.70
C THR A 239 13.17 19.94 -20.40
N GLU A 240 14.38 19.53 -20.00
CA GLU A 240 15.03 20.03 -18.79
C GLU A 240 15.41 21.52 -18.93
N LYS A 241 15.95 21.92 -20.07
CA LYS A 241 16.28 23.34 -20.33
C LYS A 241 15.02 24.21 -20.42
N ALA A 242 13.96 23.71 -21.06
CA ALA A 242 12.69 24.43 -21.14
C ALA A 242 12.02 24.57 -19.75
N LEU A 243 12.11 23.54 -18.91
CA LEU A 243 11.57 23.58 -17.55
C LEU A 243 12.38 24.47 -16.60
N ALA A 244 13.70 24.57 -16.82
CA ALA A 244 14.63 25.37 -16.02
C ALA A 244 14.81 26.81 -16.53
N ASP A 245 14.13 27.24 -17.62
CA ASP A 245 14.26 28.62 -18.16
C ASP A 245 13.90 29.66 -17.06
N PRO A 246 14.83 30.59 -16.74
CA PRO A 246 14.61 31.58 -15.68
C PRO A 246 13.39 32.45 -15.90
N ARG A 247 13.01 32.71 -17.14
CA ARG A 247 11.83 33.51 -17.49
C ARG A 247 10.56 32.76 -17.15
N ARG A 248 10.51 31.45 -17.47
CA ARG A 248 9.40 30.56 -17.11
C ARG A 248 9.26 30.43 -15.59
N VAL A 249 10.37 30.20 -14.88
CA VAL A 249 10.38 30.11 -13.41
C VAL A 249 9.89 31.41 -12.79
N LYS A 250 10.30 32.57 -13.32
CA LYS A 250 9.84 33.88 -12.85
C LYS A 250 8.32 34.10 -13.04
N GLU A 251 7.75 33.60 -14.15
CA GLU A 251 6.30 33.68 -14.37
C GLU A 251 5.54 32.75 -13.41
N ILE A 252 6.04 31.54 -13.14
CA ILE A 252 5.44 30.62 -12.17
C ILE A 252 5.42 31.24 -10.76
N VAL A 253 6.50 31.91 -10.35
CA VAL A 253 6.64 32.50 -9.01
C VAL A 253 5.74 33.74 -8.83
N LYS A 254 5.23 34.35 -9.89
CA LYS A 254 4.26 35.47 -9.81
C LYS A 254 2.83 35.04 -9.50
N TYR A 255 2.51 33.75 -9.62
CA TYR A 255 1.22 33.15 -9.30
C TYR A 255 1.22 32.48 -7.92
#